data_00c350e23646f95e98de3a8cb259e8ca
#
_entry.id   00c350e23646f95e98de3a8cb259e8ca
#
_cell.length_a   1.000
_cell.length_b   1.000
_cell.length_c   1.000
_cell.angle_alpha   90.00
_cell.angle_beta   90.00
_cell.angle_gamma   90.00
#
_symmetry.space_group_name_H-M   'P 1'
#
loop_
_entity.id
_entity.type
_entity.pdbx_description
1 polymer ?
#
loop_
_entity_poly.entity_id
_entity_poly.type
_entity_poly.pdbx_seq_one_letter_code
_entity_poly.pdbx_strand_id
1 'polypeptide(L)'
;NQIEMSLAATYSFTNGDLAFHQEQATTIMAWSPLGGGKLMKDKGILGKALKKIAINQNVDIAAVAVAWLLAHPARICPVMGTNNLNRIAKISDAMNVKMDRESWFELYTASFNDGKLQWRLP
;
A
#
# COMPACT_ATOMS: atom_id res chain seq x y z
N ASN A 1 -4.52 -13.19 10.75
CA ASN A 1 -5.22 -13.34 9.48
C ASN A 1 -4.45 -12.74 8.34
N GLN A 2 -4.44 -13.44 7.22
CA GLN A 2 -3.75 -12.98 6.04
C GLN A 2 -4.77 -12.51 5.02
N ILE A 3 -4.59 -11.28 4.55
CA ILE A 3 -5.52 -10.66 3.61
C ILE A 3 -4.70 -10.05 2.47
N GLU A 4 -5.17 -10.19 1.25
CA GLU A 4 -4.53 -9.49 0.15
C GLU A 4 -4.80 -8.01 0.30
N MET A 5 -3.74 -7.20 0.37
CA MET A 5 -3.93 -5.80 0.62
C MET A 5 -2.78 -4.99 0.05
N SER A 6 -3.10 -4.08 -0.82
CA SER A 6 -2.13 -3.18 -1.42
C SER A 6 -2.90 -2.05 -2.10
N LEU A 7 -2.17 -1.09 -2.66
CA LEU A 7 -2.81 -0.07 -3.48
C LEU A 7 -3.42 -0.66 -4.76
N ALA A 8 -3.07 -1.90 -5.11
CA ALA A 8 -3.68 -2.60 -6.24
C ALA A 8 -4.85 -3.48 -5.78
N ALA A 9 -5.05 -3.65 -4.49
CA ALA A 9 -6.12 -4.48 -3.96
C ALA A 9 -6.64 -3.84 -2.67
N THR A 10 -7.57 -2.89 -2.82
CA THR A 10 -8.04 -2.08 -1.70
C THR A 10 -9.42 -2.49 -1.20
N TYR A 11 -9.96 -3.59 -1.68
CA TYR A 11 -11.32 -3.96 -1.32
C TYR A 11 -11.51 -4.23 0.18
N SER A 12 -10.46 -4.65 0.87
CA SER A 12 -10.56 -4.90 2.32
C SER A 12 -10.82 -3.64 3.13
N PHE A 13 -10.56 -2.47 2.54
CA PHE A 13 -10.79 -1.21 3.23
C PHE A 13 -12.27 -0.85 3.23
N THR A 14 -13.07 -1.43 2.33
CA THR A 14 -14.46 -1.06 2.21
C THR A 14 -15.43 -2.22 2.41
N ASN A 15 -14.94 -3.47 2.47
CA ASN A 15 -15.83 -4.62 2.60
C ASN A 15 -16.07 -5.07 4.05
N GLY A 16 -15.52 -4.35 5.00
CA GLY A 16 -15.72 -4.68 6.42
C GLY A 16 -14.62 -5.49 7.05
N ASP A 17 -13.73 -6.10 6.27
CA ASP A 17 -12.66 -6.93 6.81
C ASP A 17 -11.73 -6.13 7.71
N LEU A 18 -11.30 -4.98 7.25
CA LEU A 18 -10.37 -4.16 8.01
C LEU A 18 -11.01 -3.66 9.29
N ALA A 19 -12.25 -3.20 9.20
CA ALA A 19 -12.95 -2.70 10.37
C ALA A 19 -13.16 -3.81 11.41
N PHE A 20 -13.47 -5.02 10.94
CA PHE A 20 -13.66 -6.16 11.84
C PHE A 20 -12.37 -6.46 12.61
N HIS A 21 -11.24 -6.54 11.93
CA HIS A 21 -9.99 -6.85 12.60
C HIS A 21 -9.53 -5.72 13.49
N GLN A 22 -9.84 -4.49 13.12
CA GLN A 22 -9.51 -3.33 13.94
C GLN A 22 -10.29 -3.37 15.25
N GLU A 23 -11.56 -3.74 15.16
CA GLU A 23 -12.40 -3.86 16.34
C GLU A 23 -11.94 -4.99 17.25
N GLN A 24 -11.48 -6.10 16.67
CA GLN A 24 -11.01 -7.24 17.45
C GLN A 24 -9.57 -7.04 17.94
N ALA A 25 -8.93 -5.96 17.57
CA ALA A 25 -7.53 -5.67 17.92
C ALA A 25 -6.57 -6.77 17.45
N THR A 26 -6.87 -7.40 16.32
CA THR A 26 -6.00 -8.45 15.78
C THR A 26 -5.08 -7.86 14.73
N THR A 27 -3.88 -8.42 14.62
CA THR A 27 -2.93 -8.00 13.62
C THR A 27 -3.32 -8.58 12.26
N ILE A 28 -3.25 -7.74 11.23
CA ILE A 28 -3.54 -8.17 9.88
C ILE A 28 -2.23 -8.37 9.15
N MET A 29 -2.07 -9.53 8.51
CA MET A 29 -0.91 -9.78 7.67
C MET A 29 -1.33 -9.57 6.22
N ALA A 30 -0.76 -8.55 5.60
CA ALA A 30 -1.12 -8.18 4.23
C ALA A 30 -0.21 -8.89 3.25
N TRP A 31 -0.76 -9.79 2.42
CA TRP A 31 0.03 -10.46 1.42
C TRP A 31 -0.09 -9.70 0.09
N SER A 32 0.92 -9.87 -0.76
CA SER A 32 1.07 -9.14 -2.02
C SER A 32 0.98 -7.62 -1.83
N PRO A 33 1.73 -7.05 -0.89
CA PRO A 33 1.63 -5.61 -0.61
C PRO A 33 2.06 -4.74 -1.79
N LEU A 34 2.73 -5.30 -2.77
CA LEU A 34 3.13 -4.57 -3.98
C LEU A 34 2.29 -5.00 -5.18
N GLY A 35 1.17 -5.70 -4.93
CA GLY A 35 0.28 -6.13 -5.99
C GLY A 35 0.93 -7.10 -6.96
N GLY A 36 1.81 -7.97 -6.46
CA GLY A 36 2.52 -8.89 -7.33
C GLY A 36 3.47 -8.20 -8.28
N GLY A 37 3.94 -7.01 -7.91
CA GLY A 37 4.84 -6.23 -8.74
C GLY A 37 4.14 -5.23 -9.65
N LYS A 38 2.81 -5.24 -9.68
CA LYS A 38 2.07 -4.34 -10.56
C LYS A 38 2.31 -2.88 -10.24
N LEU A 39 2.44 -2.55 -8.97
CA LEU A 39 2.62 -1.16 -8.56
C LEU A 39 3.93 -0.59 -9.07
N MET A 40 4.95 -1.44 -9.21
CA MET A 40 6.25 -0.98 -9.69
C MET A 40 6.23 -0.66 -11.18
N LYS A 41 5.25 -1.20 -11.91
CA LYS A 41 5.15 -1.02 -13.34
C LYS A 41 4.03 -0.09 -13.76
N ASP A 42 3.32 0.47 -12.79
CA ASP A 42 2.17 1.31 -13.07
C ASP A 42 2.64 2.63 -13.67
N LYS A 43 2.10 2.99 -14.82
CA LYS A 43 2.43 4.23 -15.50
C LYS A 43 1.26 5.21 -15.53
N GLY A 44 0.18 4.88 -14.84
CA GLY A 44 -0.99 5.73 -14.76
C GLY A 44 -0.90 6.72 -13.62
N ILE A 45 -2.07 7.16 -13.18
CA ILE A 45 -2.17 8.18 -12.12
C ILE A 45 -1.55 7.68 -10.83
N LEU A 46 -1.82 6.44 -10.47
CA LEU A 46 -1.28 5.86 -9.24
C LEU A 46 0.24 5.77 -9.29
N GLY A 47 0.78 5.27 -10.40
CA GLY A 47 2.22 5.14 -10.56
C GLY A 47 2.91 6.49 -10.49
N LYS A 48 2.29 7.52 -11.05
CA LYS A 48 2.85 8.87 -11.01
C LYS A 48 2.83 9.42 -9.57
N ALA A 49 1.76 9.17 -8.85
CA ALA A 49 1.66 9.63 -7.46
C ALA A 49 2.70 8.94 -6.58
N LEU A 50 2.87 7.64 -6.76
CA LEU A 50 3.89 6.90 -6.03
C LEU A 50 5.29 7.43 -6.33
N LYS A 51 5.56 7.68 -7.60
CA LYS A 51 6.88 8.14 -8.02
C LYS A 51 7.17 9.53 -7.47
N LYS A 52 6.17 10.39 -7.42
CA LYS A 52 6.34 11.73 -6.88
C LYS A 52 6.81 11.68 -5.43
N ILE A 53 6.19 10.85 -4.61
CA ILE A 53 6.57 10.72 -3.23
C ILE A 53 7.95 10.07 -3.11
N ALA A 54 8.21 9.05 -3.92
CA ALA A 54 9.49 8.35 -3.90
C ALA A 54 10.64 9.30 -4.21
N ILE A 55 10.49 10.11 -5.23
CA ILE A 55 11.53 11.08 -5.61
C ILE A 55 11.69 12.13 -4.51
N ASN A 56 10.60 12.62 -3.98
CA ASN A 56 10.63 13.66 -2.97
C ASN A 56 11.34 13.21 -1.70
N GLN A 57 11.20 11.94 -1.34
CA GLN A 57 11.82 11.41 -0.12
C GLN A 57 13.04 10.55 -0.39
N ASN A 58 13.45 10.45 -1.63
CA ASN A 58 14.64 9.71 -2.04
C ASN A 58 14.59 8.24 -1.58
N VAL A 59 13.47 7.60 -1.89
CA VAL A 59 13.29 6.19 -1.61
C VAL A 59 12.72 5.49 -2.85
N ASP A 60 12.66 4.18 -2.80
CA ASP A 60 12.11 3.40 -3.89
C ASP A 60 10.58 3.42 -3.86
N ILE A 61 9.95 3.23 -5.01
CA ILE A 61 8.49 3.16 -5.09
C ILE A 61 7.96 2.07 -4.17
N ALA A 62 8.66 0.94 -4.10
CA ALA A 62 8.24 -0.16 -3.23
C ALA A 62 8.14 0.29 -1.77
N ALA A 63 9.09 1.12 -1.33
CA ALA A 63 9.09 1.62 0.03
C ALA A 63 7.86 2.51 0.28
N VAL A 64 7.48 3.32 -0.70
CA VAL A 64 6.30 4.17 -0.56
C VAL A 64 5.03 3.32 -0.47
N ALA A 65 4.92 2.31 -1.32
CA ALA A 65 3.74 1.45 -1.33
C ALA A 65 3.58 0.70 0.00
N VAL A 66 4.68 0.23 0.56
CA VAL A 66 4.65 -0.45 1.86
C VAL A 66 4.36 0.55 2.99
N ALA A 67 4.93 1.74 2.91
CA ALA A 67 4.69 2.77 3.92
C ALA A 67 3.22 3.16 3.97
N TRP A 68 2.54 3.12 2.82
CA TRP A 68 1.12 3.41 2.76
C TRP A 68 0.32 2.43 3.64
N LEU A 69 0.67 1.15 3.59
CA LEU A 69 0.02 0.16 4.44
C LEU A 69 0.39 0.36 5.91
N LEU A 70 1.67 0.62 6.19
CA LEU A 70 2.13 0.78 7.56
C LEU A 70 1.51 1.99 8.25
N ALA A 71 1.13 2.99 7.49
CA ALA A 71 0.58 4.22 8.06
C ALA A 71 -0.86 4.06 8.54
N HIS A 72 -1.54 2.99 8.14
CA HIS A 72 -2.92 2.79 8.55
C HIS A 72 -2.98 2.35 10.02
N PRO A 73 -3.90 2.89 10.81
CA PRO A 73 -3.95 2.56 12.24
C PRO A 73 -4.42 1.14 12.56
N ALA A 74 -4.78 0.35 11.57
CA ALA A 74 -5.29 -1.00 11.79
C ALA A 74 -4.20 -2.04 12.03
N ARG A 75 -2.94 -1.61 12.22
CA ARG A 75 -1.85 -2.55 12.52
C ARG A 75 -1.65 -3.56 11.41
N ILE A 76 -1.41 -3.07 10.22
CA ILE A 76 -1.16 -3.93 9.07
C ILE A 76 0.31 -4.31 9.02
N CYS A 77 0.57 -5.60 8.89
CA CYS A 77 1.93 -6.13 8.80
C CYS A 77 2.15 -6.67 7.38
N PRO A 78 2.87 -5.95 6.53
CA PRO A 78 3.10 -6.44 5.16
C PRO A 78 3.99 -7.66 5.15
N VAL A 79 3.62 -8.65 4.34
CA VAL A 79 4.39 -9.87 4.19
C VAL A 79 5.12 -9.80 2.85
N MET A 80 6.45 -9.78 2.92
CA MET A 80 7.25 -9.64 1.71
C MET A 80 7.65 -11.00 1.19
N GLY A 81 7.45 -11.23 -0.10
CA GLY A 81 7.73 -12.52 -0.71
C GLY A 81 9.06 -12.56 -1.45
N THR A 82 10.09 -11.90 -0.95
CA THR A 82 11.36 -11.87 -1.65
C THR A 82 12.50 -12.26 -0.73
N ASN A 83 13.52 -12.94 -1.32
CA ASN A 83 14.75 -13.25 -0.62
C ASN A 83 15.90 -12.36 -1.10
N ASN A 84 15.62 -11.42 -1.99
CA ASN A 84 16.65 -10.57 -2.54
C ASN A 84 17.03 -9.49 -1.53
N LEU A 85 18.28 -9.52 -1.06
CA LEU A 85 18.72 -8.60 -0.01
C LEU A 85 18.65 -7.14 -0.43
N ASN A 86 18.92 -6.84 -1.70
CA ASN A 86 18.82 -5.47 -2.18
C ASN A 86 17.38 -4.98 -2.14
N ARG A 87 16.43 -5.84 -2.49
CA ARG A 87 15.02 -5.47 -2.41
C ARG A 87 14.58 -5.29 -0.97
N ILE A 88 15.02 -6.17 -0.09
CA ILE A 88 14.68 -6.07 1.32
C ILE A 88 15.20 -4.76 1.88
N ALA A 89 16.42 -4.38 1.53
CA ALA A 89 16.99 -3.13 1.98
C ALA A 89 16.20 -1.92 1.48
N LYS A 90 15.78 -1.95 0.20
CA LYS A 90 15.00 -0.85 -0.35
C LYS A 90 13.62 -0.76 0.28
N ILE A 91 13.01 -1.90 0.58
CA ILE A 91 11.69 -1.92 1.18
C ILE A 91 11.76 -1.48 2.64
N SER A 92 12.86 -1.79 3.33
CA SER A 92 12.99 -1.38 4.72
C SER A 92 13.02 0.15 4.88
N ASP A 93 13.31 0.86 3.80
CA ASP A 93 13.23 2.32 3.82
C ASP A 93 11.80 2.80 4.07
N ALA A 94 10.81 1.92 3.93
CA ALA A 94 9.43 2.26 4.22
C ALA A 94 9.27 2.76 5.66
N MET A 95 10.11 2.29 6.56
CA MET A 95 10.04 2.71 7.95
C MET A 95 10.42 4.18 8.12
N ASN A 96 11.11 4.74 7.13
CA ASN A 96 11.55 6.13 7.19
C ASN A 96 10.73 7.06 6.29
N VAL A 97 9.74 6.53 5.58
CA VAL A 97 8.90 7.35 4.70
C VAL A 97 7.88 8.10 5.56
N LYS A 98 7.77 9.39 5.33
CA LYS A 98 6.77 10.18 6.02
C LYS A 98 5.51 10.16 5.18
N MET A 99 4.50 9.48 5.67
CA MET A 99 3.23 9.35 4.97
C MET A 99 2.18 10.11 5.75
N ASP A 100 1.98 11.38 5.40
CA ASP A 100 0.96 12.16 6.08
C ASP A 100 -0.42 11.81 5.54
N ARG A 101 -1.45 12.35 6.18
CA ARG A 101 -2.83 12.01 5.83
C ARG A 101 -3.15 12.40 4.39
N GLU A 102 -2.67 13.55 3.96
CA GLU A 102 -2.94 14.03 2.61
C GLU A 102 -2.32 13.10 1.57
N SER A 103 -1.07 12.69 1.77
CA SER A 103 -0.41 11.78 0.86
C SER A 103 -1.08 10.41 0.85
N TRP A 104 -1.51 9.94 2.02
CA TRP A 104 -2.18 8.65 2.12
C TRP A 104 -3.46 8.65 1.28
N PHE A 105 -4.27 9.70 1.40
CA PHE A 105 -5.52 9.78 0.65
C PHE A 105 -5.29 10.09 -0.82
N GLU A 106 -4.22 10.78 -1.15
CA GLU A 106 -3.88 11.00 -2.55
C GLU A 106 -3.62 9.66 -3.24
N LEU A 107 -2.86 8.77 -2.60
CA LEU A 107 -2.57 7.46 -3.15
C LEU A 107 -3.84 6.59 -3.21
N TYR A 108 -4.64 6.64 -2.17
CA TYR A 108 -5.87 5.87 -2.13
C TYR A 108 -6.81 6.29 -3.27
N THR A 109 -6.97 7.60 -3.46
CA THR A 109 -7.82 8.12 -4.52
C THR A 109 -7.26 7.76 -5.90
N ALA A 110 -5.94 7.85 -6.05
CA ALA A 110 -5.30 7.51 -7.32
C ALA A 110 -5.51 6.03 -7.67
N SER A 111 -5.61 5.16 -6.66
CA SER A 111 -5.82 3.74 -6.93
C SER A 111 -7.18 3.50 -7.60
N PHE A 112 -8.17 4.34 -7.33
CA PHE A 112 -9.45 4.23 -7.97
C PHE A 112 -9.44 4.87 -9.35
N ASN A 113 -8.69 5.96 -9.49
CA ASN A 113 -8.71 6.72 -10.72
C ASN A 113 -7.93 6.06 -11.84
N ASP A 114 -7.21 4.99 -11.55
CA ASP A 114 -6.53 4.25 -12.58
C ASP A 114 -7.48 3.28 -13.30
N GLY A 115 -8.74 3.36 -12.99
CA GLY A 115 -9.75 2.58 -13.70
C GLY A 115 -9.84 1.15 -13.30
N LYS A 116 -8.99 0.71 -12.40
CA LYS A 116 -9.04 -0.67 -12.04
C LYS A 116 -10.06 -0.90 -11.00
N LEU A 117 -10.57 0.10 -10.34
CA LEU A 117 -11.48 -0.21 -9.38
C LEU A 117 -12.66 0.39 -9.71
N GLN A 118 -13.51 -0.28 -10.09
CA GLN A 118 -14.63 0.14 -10.35
C GLN A 118 -15.45 0.17 -9.27
N TRP A 119 -14.96 0.44 -8.20
CA TRP A 119 -15.77 0.52 -7.11
C TRP A 119 -16.85 1.40 -7.46
N ARG A 120 -17.92 1.09 -7.01
CA ARG A 120 -18.97 1.78 -7.23
C ARG A 120 -19.42 2.13 -5.97
N LEU A 121 -19.93 3.20 -5.85
CA LEU A 121 -20.62 3.57 -4.67
C LEU A 121 -21.89 2.85 -4.65
N PRO A 122 -22.30 2.38 -3.55
CA PRO A 122 -23.59 1.71 -3.43
C PRO A 122 -24.72 2.65 -3.78
#